data_7c8b855db942eca95d913a0a74122b9d
#
_entry.id   7c8b855db942eca95d913a0a74122b9d
#
_cell.length_a   1.000
_cell.length_b   1.000
_cell.length_c   1.000
_cell.angle_alpha   90.00
_cell.angle_beta   90.00
_cell.angle_gamma   90.00
#
_symmetry.space_group_name_H-M   'P 1'
#
loop_
_entity.id
_entity.type
_entity.pdbx_description
1 polymer ?
#
loop_
_entity_poly.entity_id
_entity_poly.type
_entity_poly.pdbx_seq_one_letter_code
_entity_poly.pdbx_strand_id
1 'polypeptide(L)'
;MNKTFSLLSLMFALLMGFVSCNSTVREPVDERKSKDHGDPISVVLTLTPGTLVNQVFTPQLNPTMPQRSRQTIEYSLQKEIGWAPKAGSNTGFEVYQASEDPTQVYRLDIRYYDLEHKDITYQFVENGQDKIHQHFFTAENVKTADGTLEHKEVRSNAVFDYVYGDTDPWSQEMGTNGVRWIGKDNPIGFKGYFRFKQARNFEINTRLMHARISKYNRRDHTVSPFYAPTPGQRSEDAWDVTMRFPVSVSAASTTQK
;
A
#
# COMPACT_ATOMS: atom_id res chain seq x y z
N MET A 1 -74.21 1.28 -17.21
CA MET A 1 -73.53 0.47 -16.17
C MET A 1 -71.98 0.38 -16.40
N ASN A 2 -71.27 1.41 -16.90
CA ASN A 2 -69.85 1.28 -17.25
C ASN A 2 -68.98 2.47 -16.83
N LYS A 3 -69.48 3.46 -16.11
CA LYS A 3 -68.68 4.61 -15.68
C LYS A 3 -68.10 4.50 -14.25
N THR A 4 -68.69 3.70 -13.41
CA THR A 4 -68.21 3.48 -12.03
C THR A 4 -67.04 2.50 -11.94
N PHE A 5 -66.95 1.54 -12.87
CA PHE A 5 -65.83 0.59 -12.91
C PHE A 5 -64.51 1.25 -13.35
N SER A 6 -64.59 2.28 -14.21
CA SER A 6 -63.41 2.98 -14.69
C SER A 6 -62.74 3.87 -13.62
N LEU A 7 -63.56 4.44 -12.70
CA LEU A 7 -63.03 5.29 -11.62
C LEU A 7 -62.35 4.45 -10.52
N LEU A 8 -62.86 3.25 -10.21
CA LEU A 8 -62.26 2.37 -9.22
C LEU A 8 -60.93 1.80 -9.69
N SER A 9 -60.77 1.49 -10.99
CA SER A 9 -59.48 1.04 -11.55
C SER A 9 -58.43 2.15 -11.57
N LEU A 10 -58.83 3.40 -11.79
CA LEU A 10 -57.92 4.52 -11.78
C LEU A 10 -57.43 4.86 -10.35
N MET A 11 -58.33 4.71 -9.35
CA MET A 11 -57.96 4.93 -7.95
C MET A 11 -57.05 3.84 -7.39
N PHE A 12 -57.19 2.57 -7.86
CA PHE A 12 -56.32 1.48 -7.47
C PHE A 12 -54.92 1.59 -8.10
N ALA A 13 -54.83 2.12 -9.32
CA ALA A 13 -53.53 2.39 -9.99
C ALA A 13 -52.78 3.57 -9.34
N LEU A 14 -53.49 4.57 -8.77
CA LEU A 14 -52.85 5.67 -8.05
C LEU A 14 -52.33 5.23 -6.64
N LEU A 15 -52.95 4.24 -6.01
CA LEU A 15 -52.50 3.74 -4.71
C LEU A 15 -51.25 2.84 -4.77
N MET A 16 -50.94 2.25 -5.93
CA MET A 16 -49.70 1.46 -6.09
C MET A 16 -48.46 2.30 -6.41
N GLY A 17 -48.63 3.60 -6.71
CA GLY A 17 -47.53 4.51 -7.03
C GLY A 17 -46.73 5.01 -5.82
N PHE A 18 -47.14 4.72 -4.58
CA PHE A 18 -46.49 5.16 -3.36
C PHE A 18 -45.79 4.04 -2.56
N VAL A 19 -45.53 2.89 -3.18
CA VAL A 19 -44.46 2.03 -2.62
C VAL A 19 -43.14 2.65 -2.99
N SER A 20 -42.87 3.79 -2.39
CA SER A 20 -41.52 4.34 -2.31
C SER A 20 -40.63 3.23 -1.71
N CYS A 21 -39.68 2.76 -2.50
CA CYS A 21 -38.57 2.02 -1.96
C CYS A 21 -37.97 2.88 -0.83
N ASN A 22 -38.28 2.54 0.41
CA ASN A 22 -37.46 2.92 1.53
C ASN A 22 -36.12 2.24 1.37
N SER A 23 -35.31 2.72 0.41
CA SER A 23 -33.89 2.54 0.50
C SER A 23 -33.50 3.28 1.77
N THR A 24 -33.38 2.55 2.86
CA THR A 24 -32.65 3.05 4.02
C THR A 24 -31.27 3.36 3.48
N VAL A 25 -31.06 4.61 3.10
CA VAL A 25 -29.73 5.15 2.88
C VAL A 25 -29.06 4.92 4.23
N ARG A 26 -28.20 3.90 4.32
CA ARG A 26 -27.38 3.71 5.50
C ARG A 26 -26.61 5.00 5.67
N GLU A 27 -26.77 5.64 6.81
CA GLU A 27 -25.94 6.79 7.13
C GLU A 27 -24.48 6.39 6.88
N PRO A 28 -23.69 7.26 6.26
CA PRO A 28 -22.27 7.03 6.10
C PRO A 28 -21.70 6.67 7.47
N VAL A 29 -21.01 5.53 7.55
CA VAL A 29 -20.33 5.16 8.79
C VAL A 29 -19.31 6.27 9.06
N ASP A 30 -19.43 6.92 10.20
CA ASP A 30 -18.42 7.88 10.64
C ASP A 30 -17.15 7.06 10.98
N GLU A 31 -16.27 6.96 9.98
CA GLU A 31 -15.01 6.19 10.08
C GLU A 31 -14.13 6.68 11.23
N ARG A 32 -14.28 7.95 11.63
CA ARG A 32 -13.57 8.51 12.78
C ARG A 32 -13.96 7.87 14.11
N LYS A 33 -15.15 7.28 14.21
CA LYS A 33 -15.60 6.58 15.43
C LYS A 33 -15.04 5.17 15.59
N SER A 34 -14.53 4.59 14.51
CA SER A 34 -13.90 3.25 14.51
C SER A 34 -12.38 3.30 14.32
N LYS A 35 -11.80 4.49 14.26
CA LYS A 35 -10.39 4.74 14.04
C LYS A 35 -9.66 4.75 15.37
N ASP A 36 -8.98 3.64 15.70
CA ASP A 36 -8.17 3.52 16.92
C ASP A 36 -6.74 4.06 16.76
N HIS A 37 -6.49 4.81 15.68
CA HIS A 37 -5.18 5.41 15.40
C HIS A 37 -5.30 6.87 14.99
N GLY A 38 -4.25 7.64 15.25
CA GLY A 38 -4.12 9.02 14.78
C GLY A 38 -3.93 9.11 13.26
N ASP A 39 -4.27 10.25 12.67
CA ASP A 39 -3.96 10.53 11.28
C ASP A 39 -2.49 10.89 11.13
N PRO A 40 -1.71 10.17 10.31
CA PRO A 40 -0.33 10.54 10.07
C PRO A 40 -0.28 11.82 9.23
N ILE A 41 0.63 12.70 9.58
CA ILE A 41 0.91 13.91 8.81
C ILE A 41 2.29 13.91 8.17
N SER A 42 3.15 12.97 8.58
CA SER A 42 4.46 12.75 7.98
C SER A 42 4.71 11.25 7.84
N VAL A 43 5.39 10.89 6.75
CA VAL A 43 5.80 9.51 6.44
C VAL A 43 7.27 9.51 6.08
N VAL A 44 8.03 8.62 6.71
CA VAL A 44 9.42 8.35 6.36
C VAL A 44 9.51 6.99 5.68
N LEU A 45 9.97 6.99 4.44
CA LEU A 45 10.29 5.81 3.67
C LEU A 45 11.80 5.61 3.68
N THR A 46 12.27 4.48 4.14
CA THR A 46 13.70 4.13 4.11
C THR A 46 13.91 2.90 3.26
N LEU A 47 14.75 3.01 2.23
CA LEU A 47 15.12 1.91 1.35
C LEU A 47 16.58 1.53 1.60
N THR A 48 16.83 0.27 1.95
CA THR A 48 18.15 -0.25 2.32
C THR A 48 18.49 -1.45 1.45
N PRO A 49 19.58 -1.42 0.66
CA PRO A 49 20.05 -2.59 -0.08
C PRO A 49 20.66 -3.65 0.86
N GLY A 50 20.50 -4.92 0.51
CA GLY A 50 21.04 -6.01 1.31
C GLY A 50 20.68 -7.40 0.77
N THR A 51 20.90 -8.40 1.60
CA THR A 51 20.52 -9.79 1.30
C THR A 51 19.47 -10.29 2.28
N LEU A 52 18.54 -11.08 1.77
CA LEU A 52 17.51 -11.78 2.55
C LEU A 52 17.75 -13.28 2.46
N VAL A 53 18.24 -13.89 3.54
CA VAL A 53 18.51 -15.32 3.62
C VAL A 53 17.75 -15.90 4.81
N ASN A 54 16.94 -16.93 4.58
CA ASN A 54 16.10 -17.53 5.62
C ASN A 54 15.30 -16.50 6.43
N GLN A 55 14.75 -15.51 5.73
CA GLN A 55 13.97 -14.40 6.32
C GLN A 55 14.80 -13.43 7.19
N VAL A 56 16.09 -13.60 7.31
CA VAL A 56 17.00 -12.67 7.99
C VAL A 56 17.60 -11.71 6.97
N PHE A 57 17.40 -10.42 7.19
CA PHE A 57 17.95 -9.37 6.35
C PHE A 57 19.29 -8.88 6.86
N THR A 58 20.27 -8.83 5.96
CA THR A 58 21.61 -8.27 6.24
C THR A 58 21.87 -7.09 5.29
N PRO A 59 21.99 -5.86 5.79
CA PRO A 59 22.32 -4.70 4.96
C PRO A 59 23.67 -4.87 4.25
N GLN A 60 23.73 -4.45 2.98
CA GLN A 60 24.94 -4.39 2.18
C GLN A 60 25.10 -2.99 1.61
N LEU A 61 25.81 -2.14 2.33
CA LEU A 61 25.92 -0.71 2.02
C LEU A 61 27.23 -0.41 1.32
N ASN A 62 27.15 0.40 0.27
CA ASN A 62 28.27 1.09 -0.34
C ASN A 62 27.93 2.58 -0.51
N PRO A 63 28.34 3.46 0.41
CA PRO A 63 27.92 4.86 0.40
C PRO A 63 28.45 5.67 -0.80
N THR A 64 29.39 5.15 -1.57
CA THR A 64 29.88 5.82 -2.79
C THR A 64 28.94 5.58 -3.99
N MET A 65 27.97 4.68 -3.87
CA MET A 65 27.01 4.33 -4.93
C MET A 65 25.59 4.58 -4.42
N PRO A 66 24.85 5.55 -4.96
CA PRO A 66 23.47 5.84 -4.50
C PRO A 66 22.60 4.58 -4.44
N GLN A 67 22.64 3.73 -5.47
CA GLN A 67 21.85 2.51 -5.57
C GLN A 67 22.23 1.44 -4.51
N ARG A 68 23.39 1.59 -3.86
CA ARG A 68 23.89 0.71 -2.77
C ARG A 68 23.99 1.42 -1.43
N SER A 69 23.47 2.62 -1.31
CA SER A 69 23.38 3.34 -0.05
C SER A 69 21.97 3.21 0.55
N ARG A 70 21.89 3.49 1.84
CA ARG A 70 20.58 3.68 2.47
C ARG A 70 20.00 5.02 1.98
N GLN A 71 18.79 5.01 1.48
CA GLN A 71 18.10 6.17 0.96
C GLN A 71 16.85 6.42 1.80
N THR A 72 16.53 7.68 2.06
CA THR A 72 15.36 8.06 2.82
C THR A 72 14.61 9.17 2.09
N ILE A 73 13.27 9.05 2.03
CA ILE A 73 12.36 10.08 1.56
C ILE A 73 11.42 10.39 2.71
N GLU A 74 11.26 11.66 3.05
CA GLU A 74 10.26 12.13 3.99
C GLU A 74 9.14 12.83 3.23
N TYR A 75 7.90 12.41 3.48
CA TYR A 75 6.69 13.04 2.97
C TYR A 75 5.98 13.79 4.08
N SER A 76 5.35 14.88 3.73
CA SER A 76 4.41 15.59 4.62
C SER A 76 3.06 15.74 3.93
N LEU A 77 1.98 15.67 4.72
CA LEU A 77 0.63 15.94 4.26
C LEU A 77 0.42 17.44 4.17
N GLN A 78 0.26 17.95 2.95
CA GLN A 78 0.04 19.37 2.67
C GLN A 78 -1.42 19.59 2.31
N LYS A 79 -2.03 20.63 2.88
CA LYS A 79 -3.48 20.90 2.83
C LYS A 79 -4.08 20.88 1.42
N GLU A 80 -3.35 21.39 0.41
CA GLU A 80 -3.90 21.57 -0.95
C GLU A 80 -3.31 20.56 -1.96
N ILE A 81 -2.17 19.95 -1.63
CA ILE A 81 -1.42 19.09 -2.55
C ILE A 81 -1.58 17.61 -2.18
N GLY A 82 -1.91 17.31 -0.92
CA GLY A 82 -1.85 15.96 -0.37
C GLY A 82 -0.42 15.57 0.07
N TRP A 83 -0.06 14.35 -0.10
CA TRP A 83 1.26 13.85 0.27
C TRP A 83 2.33 14.31 -0.74
N ALA A 84 3.29 15.09 -0.27
CA ALA A 84 4.41 15.60 -1.07
C ALA A 84 5.75 15.43 -0.34
N PRO A 85 6.86 15.22 -1.08
CA PRO A 85 8.18 15.18 -0.47
C PRO A 85 8.47 16.45 0.32
N LYS A 86 8.99 16.32 1.52
CA LYS A 86 9.40 17.43 2.37
C LYS A 86 10.60 18.15 1.76
N ALA A 87 10.63 19.46 1.84
CA ALA A 87 11.74 20.27 1.34
C ALA A 87 13.10 19.78 1.92
N GLY A 88 14.06 19.56 1.04
CA GLY A 88 15.39 19.03 1.40
C GLY A 88 15.47 17.49 1.53
N SER A 89 14.36 16.77 1.41
CA SER A 89 14.34 15.31 1.28
C SER A 89 14.68 14.87 -0.14
N ASN A 90 15.11 13.60 -0.31
CA ASN A 90 15.13 12.98 -1.62
C ASN A 90 13.71 12.96 -2.19
N THR A 91 13.59 12.98 -3.52
CA THR A 91 12.31 12.94 -4.21
C THR A 91 11.97 11.56 -4.78
N GLY A 92 12.93 10.62 -4.81
CA GLY A 92 12.78 9.28 -5.34
C GLY A 92 13.91 8.37 -4.89
N PHE A 93 13.82 7.10 -5.24
CA PHE A 93 14.83 6.09 -4.99
C PHE A 93 15.61 5.73 -6.26
N GLU A 94 16.91 5.56 -6.11
CA GLU A 94 17.80 5.02 -7.13
C GLU A 94 18.18 3.58 -6.75
N VAL A 95 17.97 2.62 -7.66
CA VAL A 95 18.18 1.20 -7.39
C VAL A 95 18.82 0.50 -8.58
N TYR A 96 19.37 -0.67 -8.37
CA TYR A 96 19.77 -1.57 -9.45
C TYR A 96 18.67 -2.58 -9.78
N GLN A 97 18.62 -2.96 -11.04
CA GLN A 97 17.91 -4.15 -11.47
C GLN A 97 18.42 -5.36 -10.68
N ALA A 98 17.50 -6.25 -10.30
CA ALA A 98 17.82 -7.48 -9.59
C ALA A 98 18.81 -8.32 -10.40
N SER A 99 19.86 -8.78 -9.74
CA SER A 99 20.80 -9.76 -10.28
C SER A 99 20.17 -11.18 -10.34
N GLU A 100 20.91 -12.14 -10.85
CA GLU A 100 20.51 -13.54 -10.79
C GLU A 100 20.47 -14.11 -9.36
N ASP A 101 21.20 -13.49 -8.43
CA ASP A 101 21.15 -13.86 -7.01
C ASP A 101 19.78 -13.52 -6.40
N PRO A 102 18.96 -14.52 -6.07
CA PRO A 102 17.62 -14.29 -5.53
C PRO A 102 17.62 -13.69 -4.13
N THR A 103 18.75 -13.70 -3.43
CA THR A 103 18.86 -13.16 -2.08
C THR A 103 19.03 -11.65 -2.04
N GLN A 104 19.50 -11.02 -3.14
CA GLN A 104 19.67 -9.58 -3.22
C GLN A 104 18.32 -8.86 -3.30
N VAL A 105 18.08 -7.98 -2.34
CA VAL A 105 16.83 -7.25 -2.16
C VAL A 105 17.09 -5.81 -1.72
N TYR A 106 16.05 -4.99 -1.83
CA TYR A 106 15.95 -3.68 -1.19
C TYR A 106 14.88 -3.75 -0.11
N ARG A 107 15.26 -3.56 1.14
CA ARG A 107 14.31 -3.48 2.23
C ARG A 107 13.70 -2.10 2.28
N LEU A 108 12.35 -2.05 2.22
CA LEU A 108 11.57 -0.87 2.53
C LEU A 108 11.12 -0.92 3.98
N ASP A 109 11.35 0.16 4.70
CA ASP A 109 10.77 0.46 6.01
C ASP A 109 9.89 1.70 5.88
N ILE A 110 8.66 1.65 6.40
CA ILE A 110 7.71 2.77 6.44
C ILE A 110 7.47 3.15 7.90
N ARG A 111 7.53 4.45 8.20
CA ARG A 111 7.21 5.00 9.52
C ARG A 111 6.26 6.17 9.38
N TYR A 112 5.23 6.18 10.21
CA TYR A 112 4.23 7.23 10.28
C TYR A 112 4.40 8.08 11.52
N TYR A 113 4.23 9.39 11.34
CA TYR A 113 4.41 10.37 12.42
C TYR A 113 3.20 11.31 12.49
N ASP A 114 2.84 11.67 13.71
CA ASP A 114 1.81 12.68 13.99
C ASP A 114 2.35 14.12 13.87
N LEU A 115 1.49 15.09 14.22
CA LEU A 115 1.81 16.52 14.17
C LEU A 115 2.98 16.90 15.10
N GLU A 116 3.19 16.16 16.17
CA GLU A 116 4.26 16.35 17.16
C GLU A 116 5.54 15.60 16.81
N HIS A 117 5.61 15.01 15.59
CA HIS A 117 6.70 14.14 15.14
C HIS A 117 6.91 12.89 16.01
N LYS A 118 5.88 12.42 16.68
CA LYS A 118 5.91 11.15 17.39
C LYS A 118 5.63 10.01 16.41
N ASP A 119 6.41 8.93 16.49
CA ASP A 119 6.17 7.71 15.74
C ASP A 119 4.85 7.06 16.21
N ILE A 120 3.87 7.00 15.32
CA ILE A 120 2.55 6.39 15.54
C ILE A 120 2.37 5.11 14.73
N THR A 121 3.42 4.58 14.11
CA THR A 121 3.36 3.38 13.28
C THR A 121 2.77 2.18 14.02
N TYR A 122 3.06 2.05 15.33
CA TYR A 122 2.54 0.98 16.17
C TYR A 122 1.01 0.97 16.24
N GLN A 123 0.35 2.11 16.09
CA GLN A 123 -1.12 2.23 16.15
C GLN A 123 -1.82 1.49 15.00
N PHE A 124 -1.12 1.24 13.88
CA PHE A 124 -1.65 0.53 12.72
C PHE A 124 -1.43 -1.00 12.79
N VAL A 125 -0.74 -1.48 13.81
CA VAL A 125 -0.37 -2.90 13.95
C VAL A 125 -0.80 -3.52 15.26
N GLU A 126 -0.89 -2.77 16.35
CA GLU A 126 -1.27 -3.26 17.67
C GLU A 126 -2.80 -3.28 17.85
N ASN A 127 -3.28 -3.91 18.90
CA ASN A 127 -4.69 -3.96 19.29
C ASN A 127 -5.64 -4.44 18.17
N GLY A 128 -5.18 -5.38 17.33
CA GLY A 128 -5.98 -5.93 16.24
C GLY A 128 -5.99 -5.08 14.96
N GLN A 129 -5.34 -3.91 14.95
CA GLN A 129 -5.24 -3.05 13.77
C GLN A 129 -4.49 -3.73 12.63
N ASP A 130 -3.57 -4.65 12.94
CA ASP A 130 -2.90 -5.52 11.98
C ASP A 130 -3.86 -6.40 11.14
N LYS A 131 -5.09 -6.63 11.59
CA LYS A 131 -6.12 -7.43 10.88
C LYS A 131 -6.89 -6.64 9.84
N ILE A 132 -6.82 -5.33 9.88
CA ILE A 132 -7.56 -4.45 8.99
C ILE A 132 -6.66 -3.57 8.11
N HIS A 133 -5.37 -3.47 8.42
CA HIS A 133 -4.42 -2.68 7.63
C HIS A 133 -3.58 -3.54 6.69
N GLN A 134 -3.39 -3.03 5.46
CA GLN A 134 -2.47 -3.61 4.47
C GLN A 134 -2.00 -2.53 3.50
N HIS A 135 -0.70 -2.43 3.30
CA HIS A 135 -0.14 -1.63 2.21
C HIS A 135 -0.26 -2.35 0.87
N PHE A 136 -0.60 -1.57 -0.16
CA PHE A 136 -0.52 -1.99 -1.55
C PHE A 136 0.50 -1.14 -2.28
N PHE A 137 1.21 -1.77 -3.21
CA PHE A 137 2.25 -1.13 -4.02
C PHE A 137 1.99 -1.40 -5.49
N THR A 138 1.69 -0.35 -6.25
CA THR A 138 1.43 -0.48 -7.69
C THR A 138 2.39 0.39 -8.49
N ALA A 139 2.86 -0.13 -9.64
CA ALA A 139 3.66 0.66 -10.57
C ALA A 139 2.75 1.53 -11.43
N GLU A 140 3.08 2.81 -11.53
CA GLU A 140 2.42 3.80 -12.38
C GLU A 140 3.45 4.54 -13.22
N ASN A 141 3.03 5.16 -14.32
CA ASN A 141 3.88 5.99 -15.17
C ASN A 141 5.19 5.30 -15.60
N VAL A 142 5.09 4.01 -15.96
CA VAL A 142 6.25 3.20 -16.31
C VAL A 142 6.86 3.72 -17.61
N LYS A 143 8.17 4.00 -17.57
CA LYS A 143 8.97 4.48 -18.69
C LYS A 143 10.09 3.49 -18.97
N THR A 144 10.45 3.35 -20.24
CA THR A 144 11.67 2.65 -20.65
C THR A 144 12.92 3.35 -20.08
N ALA A 145 14.08 2.71 -20.19
CA ALA A 145 15.33 3.27 -19.68
C ALA A 145 15.71 4.61 -20.36
N ASP A 146 15.28 4.83 -21.60
CA ASP A 146 15.46 6.09 -22.34
C ASP A 146 14.41 7.18 -21.98
N GLY A 147 13.49 6.89 -21.06
CA GLY A 147 12.47 7.83 -20.58
C GLY A 147 11.18 7.85 -21.38
N THR A 148 11.00 6.99 -22.39
CA THR A 148 9.77 6.90 -23.16
C THR A 148 8.66 6.25 -22.32
N LEU A 149 7.50 6.92 -22.21
CA LEU A 149 6.35 6.37 -21.48
C LEU A 149 5.79 5.14 -22.21
N GLU A 150 5.58 4.06 -21.47
CA GLU A 150 4.91 2.89 -22.01
C GLU A 150 3.40 3.12 -22.09
N HIS A 151 2.86 3.02 -23.29
CA HIS A 151 1.43 3.23 -23.54
C HIS A 151 0.55 2.04 -23.13
N LYS A 152 1.14 0.90 -22.79
CA LYS A 152 0.41 -0.26 -22.28
C LYS A 152 0.41 -0.24 -20.77
N GLU A 153 -0.72 -0.58 -20.18
CA GLU A 153 -0.79 -0.83 -18.74
C GLU A 153 0.20 -1.95 -18.38
N VAL A 154 1.23 -1.58 -17.65
CA VAL A 154 2.26 -2.51 -17.19
C VAL A 154 1.84 -3.03 -15.82
N ARG A 155 1.67 -4.32 -15.70
CA ARG A 155 1.36 -4.93 -14.41
C ARG A 155 2.51 -4.72 -13.43
N SER A 156 2.22 -4.27 -12.23
CA SER A 156 3.22 -3.95 -11.21
C SER A 156 4.18 -5.12 -10.94
N ASN A 157 3.67 -6.35 -10.89
CA ASN A 157 4.47 -7.55 -10.72
C ASN A 157 5.33 -7.95 -11.93
N ALA A 158 5.22 -7.26 -13.06
CA ALA A 158 6.16 -7.37 -14.18
C ALA A 158 7.37 -6.43 -14.00
N VAL A 159 7.23 -5.38 -13.20
CA VAL A 159 8.26 -4.36 -12.95
C VAL A 159 9.09 -4.70 -11.72
N PHE A 160 8.43 -5.12 -10.66
CA PHE A 160 9.08 -5.52 -9.41
C PHE A 160 8.34 -6.66 -8.72
N ASP A 161 9.06 -7.40 -7.88
CA ASP A 161 8.47 -8.26 -6.87
C ASP A 161 8.54 -7.56 -5.51
N TYR A 162 7.56 -7.85 -4.66
CA TYR A 162 7.55 -7.39 -3.28
C TYR A 162 7.11 -8.52 -2.35
N VAL A 163 7.84 -8.66 -1.25
CA VAL A 163 7.52 -9.62 -0.20
C VAL A 163 7.33 -8.87 1.10
N TYR A 164 6.18 -9.05 1.73
CA TYR A 164 5.93 -8.49 3.06
C TYR A 164 6.89 -9.08 4.08
N GLY A 165 7.56 -8.23 4.83
CA GLY A 165 8.59 -8.57 5.81
C GLY A 165 8.18 -8.37 7.26
N ASP A 166 6.88 -8.18 7.51
CA ASP A 166 6.36 -7.92 8.84
C ASP A 166 6.62 -9.10 9.79
N THR A 167 6.87 -8.79 11.05
CA THR A 167 7.24 -9.73 12.11
C THR A 167 6.29 -9.63 13.30
N ASP A 168 6.30 -10.63 14.15
CA ASP A 168 5.62 -10.62 15.43
C ASP A 168 6.65 -10.97 16.53
N PRO A 169 6.96 -10.06 17.46
CA PRO A 169 6.51 -8.65 17.52
C PRO A 169 6.96 -7.80 16.32
N TRP A 170 6.09 -6.88 15.85
CA TRP A 170 6.33 -6.09 14.64
C TRP A 170 7.57 -5.18 14.73
N SER A 171 7.89 -4.71 15.95
CA SER A 171 9.02 -3.81 16.21
C SER A 171 10.38 -4.49 16.21
N GLN A 172 10.42 -5.83 16.15
CA GLN A 172 11.64 -6.61 16.19
C GLN A 172 12.02 -7.17 14.82
N GLU A 173 13.26 -7.62 14.69
CA GLU A 173 13.81 -8.16 13.46
C GLU A 173 13.93 -9.68 13.51
N MET A 174 13.76 -10.34 12.35
CA MET A 174 14.06 -11.76 12.21
C MET A 174 15.52 -12.05 12.60
N GLY A 175 15.74 -13.21 13.24
CA GLY A 175 17.03 -13.56 13.85
C GLY A 175 17.11 -13.23 15.35
N THR A 176 16.20 -12.41 15.87
CA THR A 176 16.02 -12.21 17.32
C THR A 176 15.22 -13.36 17.92
N ASN A 177 15.59 -13.80 19.11
CA ASN A 177 14.90 -14.90 19.79
C ASN A 177 13.42 -14.55 20.05
N GLY A 178 12.52 -15.48 19.71
CA GLY A 178 11.07 -15.30 19.87
C GLY A 178 10.38 -14.50 18.78
N VAL A 179 11.11 -13.96 17.79
CA VAL A 179 10.54 -13.23 16.68
C VAL A 179 10.09 -14.20 15.57
N ARG A 180 8.91 -13.97 15.06
CA ARG A 180 8.28 -14.79 14.04
C ARG A 180 7.98 -13.97 12.78
N TRP A 181 8.25 -14.53 11.60
CA TRP A 181 7.83 -13.96 10.33
C TRP A 181 6.33 -14.17 10.09
N ILE A 182 5.60 -13.08 9.84
CA ILE A 182 4.14 -13.12 9.60
C ILE A 182 3.74 -12.49 8.26
N GLY A 183 4.70 -11.97 7.49
CA GLY A 183 4.44 -11.12 6.33
C GLY A 183 3.46 -11.69 5.31
N LYS A 184 3.54 -12.99 5.01
CA LYS A 184 2.60 -13.63 4.05
C LYS A 184 1.25 -14.02 4.69
N ASP A 185 1.25 -14.30 5.99
CA ASP A 185 0.08 -14.78 6.70
C ASP A 185 -0.76 -13.62 7.25
N ASN A 186 -0.10 -12.50 7.55
CA ASN A 186 -0.73 -11.28 8.02
C ASN A 186 -0.01 -10.04 7.44
N PRO A 187 -0.08 -9.81 6.11
CA PRO A 187 0.66 -8.75 5.44
C PRO A 187 0.15 -7.37 5.88
N ILE A 188 1.04 -6.55 6.41
CA ILE A 188 0.77 -5.16 6.79
C ILE A 188 1.56 -4.23 5.85
N GLY A 189 2.87 -4.49 5.69
CA GLY A 189 3.73 -3.79 4.73
C GLY A 189 4.48 -2.60 5.30
N PHE A 190 4.63 -2.50 6.63
CA PHE A 190 5.55 -1.54 7.23
C PHE A 190 7.02 -1.93 7.06
N LYS A 191 7.25 -3.24 6.83
CA LYS A 191 8.53 -3.81 6.41
C LYS A 191 8.29 -4.69 5.19
N GLY A 192 9.17 -4.61 4.20
CA GLY A 192 9.09 -5.49 3.04
C GLY A 192 10.31 -5.40 2.15
N TYR A 193 10.35 -6.26 1.15
CA TYR A 193 11.54 -6.46 0.32
C TYR A 193 11.18 -6.37 -1.15
N PHE A 194 11.80 -5.41 -1.85
CA PHE A 194 11.68 -5.25 -3.30
C PHE A 194 12.78 -5.97 -4.05
N ARG A 195 12.42 -6.51 -5.22
CA ARG A 195 13.34 -6.89 -6.29
C ARG A 195 12.85 -6.25 -7.58
N PHE A 196 13.64 -5.32 -8.12
CA PHE A 196 13.30 -4.59 -9.35
C PHE A 196 13.74 -5.40 -10.56
N LYS A 197 12.80 -5.83 -11.41
CA LYS A 197 13.04 -6.83 -12.47
C LYS A 197 13.67 -6.25 -13.73
N GLN A 198 13.48 -4.97 -13.98
CA GLN A 198 13.86 -4.34 -15.24
C GLN A 198 14.42 -2.95 -15.00
N ALA A 199 15.42 -2.56 -15.79
CA ALA A 199 15.96 -1.21 -15.82
C ALA A 199 14.91 -0.26 -16.44
N ARG A 200 14.20 0.48 -15.58
CA ARG A 200 13.07 1.36 -15.94
C ARG A 200 12.93 2.48 -14.94
N ASN A 201 12.24 3.54 -15.34
CA ASN A 201 11.79 4.60 -14.45
C ASN A 201 10.27 4.49 -14.27
N PHE A 202 9.78 4.56 -13.05
CA PHE A 202 8.35 4.50 -12.72
C PHE A 202 8.07 5.13 -11.37
N GLU A 203 6.80 5.26 -11.05
CA GLU A 203 6.35 5.64 -9.71
C GLU A 203 5.77 4.42 -9.01
N ILE A 204 6.09 4.25 -7.73
CA ILE A 204 5.35 3.33 -6.86
C ILE A 204 4.24 4.13 -6.18
N ASN A 205 2.99 3.79 -6.50
CA ASN A 205 1.84 4.26 -5.75
C ASN A 205 1.64 3.34 -4.55
N THR A 206 1.88 3.88 -3.38
CA THR A 206 1.74 3.20 -2.09
C THR A 206 0.46 3.64 -1.42
N ARG A 207 -0.39 2.68 -1.08
CA ARG A 207 -1.65 2.94 -0.41
C ARG A 207 -1.80 2.06 0.81
N LEU A 208 -2.15 2.66 1.94
CA LEU A 208 -2.53 1.93 3.16
C LEU A 208 -4.05 1.78 3.19
N MET A 209 -4.51 0.54 3.09
CA MET A 209 -5.91 0.19 3.26
C MET A 209 -6.25 0.08 4.73
N HIS A 210 -7.41 0.62 5.08
CA HIS A 210 -8.13 0.36 6.32
C HIS A 210 -9.42 -0.37 5.99
N ALA A 211 -9.42 -1.68 6.17
CA ALA A 211 -10.59 -2.50 5.88
C ALA A 211 -11.70 -2.25 6.91
N ARG A 212 -12.93 -2.11 6.44
CA ARG A 212 -14.10 -1.88 7.32
C ARG A 212 -14.34 -3.00 8.32
N ILE A 213 -13.95 -4.23 8.00
CA ILE A 213 -14.18 -5.40 8.85
C ILE A 213 -12.89 -6.22 8.96
N SER A 214 -12.29 -6.58 7.83
CA SER A 214 -11.11 -7.46 7.76
C SER A 214 -10.46 -7.36 6.40
N LYS A 215 -9.13 -7.38 6.35
CA LYS A 215 -8.38 -7.46 5.11
C LYS A 215 -8.41 -8.84 4.44
N TYR A 216 -8.85 -9.85 5.18
CA TYR A 216 -8.95 -11.22 4.66
C TYR A 216 -10.24 -11.42 3.87
N ASN A 217 -10.14 -12.13 2.74
CA ASN A 217 -11.28 -12.55 1.96
C ASN A 217 -12.19 -13.45 2.83
N ARG A 218 -13.48 -13.12 2.86
CA ARG A 218 -14.45 -13.86 3.70
C ARG A 218 -14.64 -15.33 3.30
N ARG A 219 -14.36 -15.67 2.02
CA ARG A 219 -14.61 -17.01 1.48
C ARG A 219 -13.51 -18.01 1.83
N ASP A 220 -12.26 -17.60 1.69
CA ASP A 220 -11.10 -18.49 1.74
C ASP A 220 -10.01 -18.02 2.70
N HIS A 221 -10.26 -16.93 3.45
CA HIS A 221 -9.32 -16.29 4.37
C HIS A 221 -7.96 -15.93 3.74
N THR A 222 -7.92 -15.78 2.42
CA THR A 222 -6.72 -15.29 1.73
C THR A 222 -6.63 -13.77 1.83
N VAL A 223 -5.43 -13.25 1.67
CA VAL A 223 -5.15 -11.82 1.55
C VAL A 223 -4.90 -11.46 0.09
N SER A 224 -5.19 -10.22 -0.26
CA SER A 224 -4.89 -9.72 -1.60
C SER A 224 -3.38 -9.60 -1.82
N PRO A 225 -2.87 -9.90 -3.03
CA PRO A 225 -1.48 -9.67 -3.34
C PRO A 225 -1.15 -8.17 -3.30
N PHE A 226 0.11 -7.84 -3.04
CA PHE A 226 0.57 -6.46 -2.83
C PHE A 226 0.19 -5.48 -3.96
N TYR A 227 -0.04 -5.98 -5.16
CA TYR A 227 -0.29 -5.15 -6.36
C TYR A 227 -1.75 -5.13 -6.81
N ALA A 228 -2.62 -5.91 -6.20
CA ALA A 228 -3.98 -6.09 -6.70
C ALA A 228 -5.02 -6.16 -5.57
N PRO A 229 -5.38 -5.03 -4.97
CA PRO A 229 -6.54 -4.99 -4.10
C PRO A 229 -7.80 -5.40 -4.89
N THR A 230 -8.69 -6.16 -4.25
CA THR A 230 -9.95 -6.60 -4.88
C THR A 230 -10.86 -5.41 -5.24
N PRO A 231 -11.83 -5.58 -6.15
CA PRO A 231 -12.81 -4.52 -6.41
C PRO A 231 -13.56 -4.07 -5.16
N GLY A 232 -13.92 -4.99 -4.25
CA GLY A 232 -14.56 -4.68 -2.98
C GLY A 232 -13.68 -3.80 -2.09
N GLN A 233 -12.41 -4.17 -1.91
CA GLN A 233 -11.44 -3.36 -1.16
C GLN A 233 -11.26 -1.96 -1.75
N ARG A 234 -11.31 -1.83 -3.08
CA ARG A 234 -11.20 -0.52 -3.74
C ARG A 234 -12.42 0.37 -3.56
N SER A 235 -13.60 -0.19 -3.41
CA SER A 235 -14.87 0.55 -3.36
C SER A 235 -15.47 0.68 -1.97
N GLU A 236 -15.15 -0.22 -1.05
CA GLU A 236 -15.80 -0.30 0.26
C GLU A 236 -14.87 0.05 1.43
N ASP A 237 -13.56 -0.17 1.28
CA ASP A 237 -12.58 0.10 2.31
C ASP A 237 -12.02 1.54 2.21
N ALA A 238 -11.58 2.07 3.33
CA ALA A 238 -10.91 3.37 3.38
C ALA A 238 -9.43 3.24 2.98
N TRP A 239 -8.85 4.36 2.57
CA TRP A 239 -7.44 4.48 2.22
C TRP A 239 -6.82 5.58 3.08
N ASP A 240 -6.22 5.21 4.19
CA ASP A 240 -5.64 6.15 5.16
C ASP A 240 -4.50 6.96 4.57
N VAL A 241 -3.70 6.34 3.73
CA VAL A 241 -2.58 6.99 3.04
C VAL A 241 -2.59 6.60 1.57
N THR A 242 -2.39 7.59 0.71
CA THR A 242 -2.12 7.38 -0.72
C THR A 242 -1.01 8.32 -1.13
N MET A 243 0.15 7.78 -1.49
CA MET A 243 1.32 8.57 -1.92
C MET A 243 2.05 7.88 -3.06
N ARG A 244 2.82 8.67 -3.83
CA ARG A 244 3.65 8.19 -4.93
C ARG A 244 5.08 8.60 -4.71
N PHE A 245 6.01 7.70 -5.02
CA PHE A 245 7.42 8.03 -5.05
C PHE A 245 8.09 7.47 -6.30
N PRO A 246 8.92 8.28 -6.98
CA PRO A 246 9.68 7.85 -8.14
C PRO A 246 10.73 6.80 -7.79
N VAL A 247 10.92 5.85 -8.71
CA VAL A 247 11.99 4.86 -8.66
C VAL A 247 12.72 4.85 -9.99
N SER A 248 14.04 5.04 -9.94
CA SER A 248 14.93 4.93 -11.08
C SER A 248 15.74 3.64 -10.97
N VAL A 249 15.49 2.70 -11.88
CA VAL A 249 16.15 1.39 -11.88
C VAL A 249 17.24 1.39 -12.96
N SER A 250 18.49 1.39 -12.54
CA SER A 250 19.65 1.20 -13.43
C SER A 250 19.87 -0.29 -13.75
N ALA A 251 20.45 -0.58 -14.90
CA ALA A 251 20.88 -1.94 -15.22
C ALA A 251 21.82 -2.47 -14.13
N ALA A 252 21.77 -3.79 -13.89
CA ALA A 252 22.68 -4.42 -12.94
C ALA A 252 24.13 -4.06 -13.28
N SER A 253 24.88 -3.60 -12.28
CA SER A 253 26.29 -3.32 -12.46
C SER A 253 27.01 -4.65 -12.76
N THR A 254 27.59 -4.75 -13.95
CA THR A 254 28.40 -5.90 -14.40
C THR A 254 29.77 -5.95 -13.73
N THR A 255 30.06 -5.11 -12.76
CA THR A 255 31.32 -5.05 -12.01
C THR A 255 31.04 -5.48 -10.58
N GLN A 256 31.54 -6.54 -10.03
CA GLN A 256 32.82 -7.23 -10.06
C GLN A 256 32.77 -8.55 -9.28
N LYS A 257 33.58 -9.47 -9.76
CA LYS A 257 34.17 -10.51 -8.92
C LYS A 257 35.26 -9.92 -8.05
#